data_368c305c77fbe03391d9cf848cf883ac
#
_entry.id   368c305c77fbe03391d9cf848cf883ac
#
_cell.length_a   1.000
_cell.length_b   1.000
_cell.length_c   1.000
_cell.angle_alpha   90.00
_cell.angle_beta   90.00
_cell.angle_gamma   90.00
#
_symmetry.space_group_name_H-M   'P 1'
#
loop_
_entity.id
_entity.type
_entity.pdbx_description
1 polymer ?
#
loop_
_entity_poly.entity_id
_entity_poly.type
_entity_poly.pdbx_seq_one_letter_code
_entity_poly.pdbx_strand_id
1 'polypeptide(L)'
;MVKTLNFLIRRKLLASIVLLGVARGITRGAAAATKVGTPRKILVFGGSGQLGSQIVRALLAAGHDVTVFIRPTSDRSRLANLTVHYVEGDVTVEADVRRAMQATRFDVVIDALGRSGANVSFFAVSGTHIAKWAAATGVRQLILHSSVGTGQSKDAYPSERYVAMRALFAAKETGENAVIGSGVTYTIIRNAVLRDPPDDVPERARLVNDQHVYGSVSRRGLARLTASCIDEPSCRNEIFHAIDDTLPVLR
;
A
#
# COMPACT_ATOMS: atom_id res chain seq x y z
N MET A 1 -77.65 -24.31 51.26
CA MET A 1 -78.31 -24.91 50.16
C MET A 1 -77.25 -25.39 49.16
N VAL A 2 -77.07 -26.70 49.18
CA VAL A 2 -76.92 -27.57 48.06
C VAL A 2 -75.69 -27.41 47.19
N LYS A 3 -74.76 -28.25 47.28
CA LYS A 3 -74.43 -29.61 46.81
C LYS A 3 -73.23 -29.51 45.82
N THR A 4 -72.20 -30.17 46.22
CA THR A 4 -71.54 -31.34 45.59
C THR A 4 -70.93 -31.07 44.23
N LEU A 5 -69.73 -31.52 43.85
CA LEU A 5 -69.18 -32.88 43.91
C LEU A 5 -67.75 -32.89 43.41
N ASN A 6 -66.95 -33.69 44.09
CA ASN A 6 -65.74 -34.32 43.70
C ASN A 6 -65.45 -34.54 42.22
N PHE A 7 -64.20 -34.48 41.79
CA PHE A 7 -63.48 -35.66 41.29
C PHE A 7 -61.97 -35.50 41.32
N LEU A 8 -61.32 -36.41 41.95
CA LEU A 8 -59.88 -36.69 41.96
C LEU A 8 -59.41 -37.03 40.53
N ILE A 9 -58.21 -36.58 40.19
CA ILE A 9 -57.19 -37.50 39.60
C ILE A 9 -55.80 -36.96 39.90
N ARG A 10 -55.01 -37.74 40.60
CA ARG A 10 -53.56 -37.64 40.82
C ARG A 10 -52.88 -37.85 39.49
N ARG A 11 -51.85 -37.02 39.18
CA ARG A 11 -50.65 -37.47 38.44
C ARG A 11 -49.42 -36.59 38.73
N LYS A 12 -48.56 -37.19 39.48
CA LYS A 12 -47.07 -37.20 39.43
C LYS A 12 -46.33 -35.89 39.12
N LEU A 13 -45.63 -35.41 40.11
CA LEU A 13 -44.46 -34.59 40.04
C LEU A 13 -43.41 -35.25 39.08
N LEU A 14 -42.92 -34.50 38.10
CA LEU A 14 -41.62 -34.67 37.53
C LEU A 14 -40.95 -33.31 37.52
N ALA A 15 -39.99 -33.14 38.44
CA ALA A 15 -39.09 -32.03 38.47
C ALA A 15 -38.18 -32.09 37.25
N SER A 16 -38.33 -31.15 36.35
CA SER A 16 -37.34 -30.92 35.27
C SER A 16 -36.41 -29.80 35.71
N ILE A 17 -35.20 -30.17 36.10
CA ILE A 17 -34.09 -29.24 36.31
C ILE A 17 -33.69 -28.75 34.92
N VAL A 18 -34.01 -27.48 34.61
CA VAL A 18 -33.47 -26.80 33.44
C VAL A 18 -32.06 -26.33 33.78
N LEU A 19 -31.06 -27.05 33.28
CA LEU A 19 -29.67 -26.66 33.33
C LEU A 19 -29.48 -25.51 32.30
N LEU A 20 -29.44 -24.28 32.76
CA LEU A 20 -29.03 -23.14 31.92
C LEU A 20 -27.53 -23.27 31.58
N GLY A 21 -27.27 -23.93 30.47
CA GLY A 21 -25.94 -23.90 29.85
C GLY A 21 -25.65 -22.51 29.29
N VAL A 22 -24.81 -21.73 29.97
CA VAL A 22 -24.24 -20.52 29.39
C VAL A 22 -23.26 -20.93 28.32
N ALA A 23 -23.76 -21.02 27.07
CA ALA A 23 -22.90 -21.10 25.91
C ALA A 23 -22.15 -19.76 25.77
N ARG A 24 -20.91 -19.71 26.24
CA ARG A 24 -19.96 -18.67 25.84
C ARG A 24 -19.73 -18.78 24.35
N GLY A 25 -20.48 -18.03 23.60
CA GLY A 25 -20.24 -17.81 22.19
C GLY A 25 -18.88 -17.15 22.02
N ILE A 26 -17.88 -17.93 21.64
CA ILE A 26 -16.63 -17.41 21.10
C ILE A 26 -16.99 -16.79 19.76
N THR A 27 -17.29 -15.50 19.74
CA THR A 27 -17.34 -14.72 18.51
C THR A 27 -15.91 -14.67 17.98
N ARG A 28 -15.55 -15.63 17.14
CA ARG A 28 -14.42 -15.51 16.24
C ARG A 28 -14.69 -14.25 15.42
N GLY A 29 -13.95 -13.17 15.72
CA GLY A 29 -13.95 -11.99 14.88
C GLY A 29 -13.68 -12.45 13.46
N ALA A 30 -14.68 -12.28 12.58
CA ALA A 30 -14.51 -12.49 11.17
C ALA A 30 -13.40 -11.51 10.74
N ALA A 31 -12.22 -12.02 10.48
CA ALA A 31 -11.22 -11.29 9.72
C ALA A 31 -11.93 -10.86 8.44
N ALA A 32 -12.03 -9.56 8.21
CA ALA A 32 -12.62 -9.02 7.00
C ALA A 32 -11.90 -9.70 5.83
N ALA A 33 -12.62 -10.54 5.10
CA ALA A 33 -12.10 -11.17 3.90
C ALA A 33 -11.72 -10.03 2.96
N THR A 34 -10.42 -9.85 2.74
CA THR A 34 -9.90 -8.92 1.76
C THR A 34 -10.56 -9.30 0.43
N LYS A 35 -11.33 -8.40 -0.16
CA LYS A 35 -11.90 -8.61 -1.48
C LYS A 35 -10.73 -8.93 -2.41
N VAL A 36 -10.55 -10.20 -2.76
CA VAL A 36 -9.57 -10.60 -3.76
C VAL A 36 -10.04 -10.02 -5.09
N GLY A 37 -9.41 -8.93 -5.49
CA GLY A 37 -9.67 -8.31 -6.79
C GLY A 37 -9.25 -9.25 -7.93
N THR A 38 -9.57 -8.88 -9.16
CA THR A 38 -9.07 -9.60 -10.34
C THR A 38 -7.54 -9.59 -10.32
N PRO A 39 -6.86 -10.75 -10.44
CA PRO A 39 -5.40 -10.79 -10.52
C PRO A 39 -4.86 -9.86 -11.61
N ARG A 40 -3.82 -9.10 -11.29
CA ARG A 40 -3.15 -8.15 -12.20
C ARG A 40 -1.71 -8.53 -12.37
N LYS A 41 -1.15 -8.27 -13.55
CA LYS A 41 0.30 -8.31 -13.81
C LYS A 41 0.90 -6.96 -13.43
N ILE A 42 1.78 -6.98 -12.44
CA ILE A 42 2.31 -5.75 -11.83
C ILE A 42 3.83 -5.71 -11.94
N LEU A 43 4.35 -4.61 -12.46
CA LEU A 43 5.78 -4.33 -12.45
C LEU A 43 6.12 -3.37 -11.30
N VAL A 44 7.05 -3.76 -10.45
CA VAL A 44 7.48 -2.97 -9.28
C VAL A 44 8.93 -2.52 -9.45
N PHE A 45 9.15 -1.23 -9.61
CA PHE A 45 10.45 -0.60 -9.50
C PHE A 45 10.79 -0.38 -8.03
N GLY A 46 12.02 -0.74 -7.62
CA GLY A 46 12.43 -0.63 -6.22
C GLY A 46 11.91 -1.74 -5.31
N GLY A 47 11.38 -2.84 -5.88
CA GLY A 47 10.77 -3.94 -5.13
C GLY A 47 11.70 -4.68 -4.17
N SER A 48 13.03 -4.63 -4.36
CA SER A 48 14.00 -5.21 -3.42
C SER A 48 14.34 -4.29 -2.22
N GLY A 49 13.87 -3.04 -2.22
CA GLY A 49 14.05 -2.08 -1.15
C GLY A 49 13.18 -2.38 0.09
N GLN A 50 13.37 -1.59 1.16
CA GLN A 50 12.63 -1.75 2.41
C GLN A 50 11.11 -1.60 2.21
N LEU A 51 10.65 -0.54 1.55
CA LEU A 51 9.24 -0.34 1.25
C LEU A 51 8.78 -1.30 0.15
N GLY A 52 9.54 -1.37 -0.95
CA GLY A 52 9.15 -2.16 -2.11
C GLY A 52 8.94 -3.64 -1.80
N SER A 53 9.76 -4.24 -0.93
CA SER A 53 9.57 -5.63 -0.53
C SER A 53 8.28 -5.87 0.28
N GLN A 54 7.84 -4.90 1.08
CA GLN A 54 6.55 -4.95 1.76
C GLN A 54 5.39 -4.82 0.75
N ILE A 55 5.55 -3.93 -0.25
CA ILE A 55 4.57 -3.80 -1.34
C ILE A 55 4.45 -5.12 -2.11
N VAL A 56 5.58 -5.73 -2.51
CA VAL A 56 5.59 -7.03 -3.19
C VAL A 56 4.85 -8.09 -2.37
N ARG A 57 5.08 -8.18 -1.04
CA ARG A 57 4.36 -9.10 -0.15
C ARG A 57 2.86 -8.84 -0.14
N ALA A 58 2.45 -7.58 -0.04
CA ALA A 58 1.04 -7.20 -0.03
C ALA A 58 0.35 -7.55 -1.35
N LEU A 59 1.02 -7.34 -2.48
CA LEU A 59 0.52 -7.67 -3.82
C LEU A 59 0.34 -9.18 -4.02
N LEU A 60 1.33 -9.97 -3.61
CA LEU A 60 1.25 -11.43 -3.67
C LEU A 60 0.13 -11.97 -2.77
N ALA A 61 -0.02 -11.40 -1.57
CA ALA A 61 -1.11 -11.76 -0.65
C ALA A 61 -2.50 -11.42 -1.22
N ALA A 62 -2.59 -10.39 -2.07
CA ALA A 62 -3.79 -10.03 -2.82
C ALA A 62 -4.00 -10.86 -4.11
N GLY A 63 -3.10 -11.80 -4.42
CA GLY A 63 -3.22 -12.71 -5.56
C GLY A 63 -2.75 -12.13 -6.90
N HIS A 64 -1.96 -11.07 -6.90
CA HIS A 64 -1.40 -10.49 -8.12
C HIS A 64 -0.14 -11.22 -8.58
N ASP A 65 0.12 -11.17 -9.90
CA ASP A 65 1.35 -11.63 -10.53
C ASP A 65 2.38 -10.49 -10.53
N VAL A 66 3.51 -10.69 -9.85
CA VAL A 66 4.47 -9.61 -9.58
C VAL A 66 5.80 -9.85 -10.27
N THR A 67 6.21 -8.88 -11.08
CA THR A 67 7.55 -8.76 -11.63
C THR A 67 8.28 -7.61 -10.94
N VAL A 68 9.52 -7.83 -10.54
CA VAL A 68 10.36 -6.83 -9.88
C VAL A 68 11.47 -6.39 -10.83
N PHE A 69 11.54 -5.08 -11.10
CA PHE A 69 12.68 -4.49 -11.79
C PHE A 69 13.83 -4.27 -10.82
N ILE A 70 14.98 -4.84 -11.12
CA ILE A 70 16.17 -4.83 -10.24
C ILE A 70 17.43 -4.50 -11.03
N ARG A 71 18.41 -3.93 -10.35
CA ARG A 71 19.78 -3.88 -10.90
C ARG A 71 20.45 -5.25 -10.71
N PRO A 72 21.39 -5.66 -11.57
CA PRO A 72 22.14 -6.91 -11.41
C PRO A 72 22.79 -7.04 -10.00
N THR A 73 23.19 -5.90 -9.41
CA THR A 73 23.82 -5.83 -8.08
C THR A 73 22.83 -5.67 -6.92
N SER A 74 21.53 -5.74 -7.16
CA SER A 74 20.51 -5.56 -6.10
C SER A 74 20.53 -6.72 -5.13
N ASP A 75 20.50 -6.41 -3.84
CA ASP A 75 20.23 -7.40 -2.79
C ASP A 75 18.79 -7.91 -2.91
N ARG A 76 18.62 -9.21 -3.06
CA ARG A 76 17.33 -9.92 -3.19
C ARG A 76 16.89 -10.61 -1.91
N SER A 77 17.65 -10.50 -0.82
CA SER A 77 17.40 -11.23 0.43
C SER A 77 15.98 -11.01 0.97
N ARG A 78 15.45 -9.78 0.85
CA ARG A 78 14.07 -9.46 1.27
C ARG A 78 12.99 -10.15 0.45
N LEU A 79 13.33 -10.67 -0.73
CA LEU A 79 12.43 -11.34 -1.67
C LEU A 79 12.66 -12.86 -1.74
N ALA A 80 13.65 -13.41 -1.01
CA ALA A 80 14.15 -14.77 -1.17
C ALA A 80 13.06 -15.87 -1.05
N ASN A 81 12.01 -15.63 -0.25
CA ASN A 81 10.94 -16.59 -0.01
C ASN A 81 9.63 -16.20 -0.73
N LEU A 82 9.73 -15.37 -1.76
CA LEU A 82 8.58 -14.90 -2.52
C LEU A 82 8.65 -15.39 -3.96
N THR A 83 7.51 -15.83 -4.49
CA THR A 83 7.39 -16.21 -5.89
C THR A 83 7.17 -14.96 -6.73
N VAL A 84 8.24 -14.42 -7.32
CA VAL A 84 8.22 -13.24 -8.18
C VAL A 84 9.06 -13.45 -9.43
N HIS A 85 8.71 -12.74 -10.48
CA HIS A 85 9.54 -12.64 -11.67
C HIS A 85 10.53 -11.47 -11.53
N TYR A 86 11.66 -11.55 -12.23
CA TYR A 86 12.67 -10.49 -12.24
C TYR A 86 12.96 -10.02 -13.66
N VAL A 87 13.11 -8.70 -13.79
CA VAL A 87 13.69 -8.07 -14.99
C VAL A 87 14.86 -7.20 -14.55
N GLU A 88 16.02 -7.43 -15.14
CA GLU A 88 17.25 -6.72 -14.78
C GLU A 88 17.46 -5.50 -15.67
N GLY A 89 17.96 -4.40 -15.06
CA GLY A 89 18.32 -3.18 -15.75
C GLY A 89 18.63 -2.03 -14.78
N ASP A 90 19.02 -0.90 -15.35
CA ASP A 90 19.17 0.37 -14.63
C ASP A 90 18.03 1.33 -15.03
N VAL A 91 17.27 1.81 -14.08
CA VAL A 91 16.13 2.71 -14.31
C VAL A 91 16.57 4.07 -14.88
N THR A 92 17.85 4.45 -14.70
CA THR A 92 18.41 5.66 -15.31
C THR A 92 18.77 5.48 -16.78
N VAL A 93 18.76 4.23 -17.29
CA VAL A 93 18.97 3.89 -18.69
C VAL A 93 17.60 3.65 -19.33
N GLU A 94 17.16 4.56 -20.19
CA GLU A 94 15.82 4.50 -20.81
C GLU A 94 15.57 3.19 -21.55
N ALA A 95 16.57 2.67 -22.25
CA ALA A 95 16.47 1.41 -22.99
C ALA A 95 16.16 0.22 -22.10
N ASP A 96 16.66 0.21 -20.86
CA ASP A 96 16.38 -0.84 -19.88
C ASP A 96 14.96 -0.77 -19.38
N VAL A 97 14.45 0.43 -19.09
CA VAL A 97 13.05 0.65 -18.70
C VAL A 97 12.12 0.24 -19.83
N ARG A 98 12.43 0.63 -21.09
CA ARG A 98 11.68 0.21 -22.27
C ARG A 98 11.60 -1.31 -22.37
N ARG A 99 12.75 -1.99 -22.31
CA ARG A 99 12.83 -3.45 -22.38
C ARG A 99 11.99 -4.12 -21.28
N ALA A 100 12.07 -3.61 -20.06
CA ALA A 100 11.29 -4.13 -18.95
C ALA A 100 9.79 -3.97 -19.17
N MET A 101 9.34 -2.78 -19.59
CA MET A 101 7.93 -2.50 -19.85
C MET A 101 7.35 -3.30 -21.03
N GLN A 102 8.21 -3.70 -21.96
CA GLN A 102 7.83 -4.50 -23.14
C GLN A 102 7.98 -6.01 -22.92
N ALA A 103 8.55 -6.46 -21.80
CA ALA A 103 8.77 -7.89 -21.53
C ALA A 103 7.45 -8.69 -21.45
N THR A 104 6.40 -8.06 -20.98
CA THR A 104 5.02 -8.56 -21.01
C THR A 104 4.05 -7.38 -20.90
N ARG A 105 2.76 -7.62 -21.09
CA ARG A 105 1.75 -6.58 -20.85
C ARG A 105 1.47 -6.48 -19.36
N PHE A 106 1.90 -5.39 -18.73
CA PHE A 106 1.58 -5.07 -17.34
C PHE A 106 0.28 -4.26 -17.25
N ASP A 107 -0.56 -4.59 -16.27
CA ASP A 107 -1.76 -3.81 -15.97
C ASP A 107 -1.43 -2.60 -15.11
N VAL A 108 -0.53 -2.78 -14.14
CA VAL A 108 -0.16 -1.79 -13.13
C VAL A 108 1.36 -1.70 -13.03
N VAL A 109 1.85 -0.48 -12.88
CA VAL A 109 3.25 -0.20 -12.56
C VAL A 109 3.32 0.52 -11.22
N ILE A 110 4.26 0.11 -10.37
CA ILE A 110 4.50 0.75 -9.09
C ILE A 110 5.94 1.24 -9.02
N ASP A 111 6.12 2.53 -8.82
CA ASP A 111 7.40 3.14 -8.54
C ASP A 111 7.57 3.34 -7.02
N ALA A 112 8.32 2.44 -6.39
CA ALA A 112 8.72 2.48 -4.99
C ALA A 112 10.22 2.72 -4.84
N LEU A 113 10.83 3.41 -5.80
CA LEU A 113 12.25 3.72 -5.79
C LEU A 113 12.59 4.63 -4.62
N GLY A 114 13.59 4.21 -3.87
CA GLY A 114 14.26 4.99 -2.84
C GLY A 114 15.77 4.99 -3.11
N ARG A 115 16.43 6.05 -2.82
CA ARG A 115 17.90 6.13 -2.93
C ARG A 115 18.47 6.93 -1.77
N SER A 116 19.49 6.38 -1.16
CA SER A 116 20.42 7.13 -0.31
C SER A 116 21.64 7.50 -1.15
N GLY A 117 22.06 8.77 -1.16
CA GLY A 117 23.25 9.23 -1.85
C GLY A 117 23.05 10.43 -2.78
N ALA A 118 24.13 10.93 -3.34
CA ALA A 118 24.27 12.30 -3.84
C ALA A 118 23.58 12.63 -5.16
N ASN A 119 23.10 11.64 -5.95
CA ASN A 119 22.49 11.98 -7.24
C ASN A 119 20.99 12.23 -7.11
N VAL A 120 20.62 13.48 -6.83
CA VAL A 120 19.21 13.88 -6.70
C VAL A 120 18.45 13.82 -8.03
N SER A 121 19.14 13.96 -9.20
CA SER A 121 18.50 13.89 -10.53
C SER A 121 17.93 12.48 -10.82
N PHE A 122 18.35 11.47 -10.06
CA PHE A 122 17.85 10.10 -10.16
C PHE A 122 16.32 10.03 -10.20
N PHE A 123 15.62 10.75 -9.32
CA PHE A 123 14.16 10.69 -9.25
C PHE A 123 13.48 11.37 -10.44
N ALA A 124 14.08 12.44 -10.96
CA ALA A 124 13.57 13.09 -12.17
C ALA A 124 13.72 12.17 -13.38
N VAL A 125 14.90 11.57 -13.55
CA VAL A 125 15.19 10.68 -14.67
C VAL A 125 14.35 9.41 -14.62
N SER A 126 14.35 8.71 -13.47
CA SER A 126 13.59 7.47 -13.32
C SER A 126 12.08 7.68 -13.49
N GLY A 127 11.51 8.70 -12.84
CA GLY A 127 10.09 9.02 -12.96
C GLY A 127 9.69 9.33 -14.40
N THR A 128 10.53 10.10 -15.14
CA THR A 128 10.29 10.41 -16.56
C THR A 128 10.32 9.15 -17.43
N HIS A 129 11.32 8.28 -17.25
CA HIS A 129 11.42 7.04 -18.03
C HIS A 129 10.23 6.11 -17.75
N ILE A 130 9.89 5.90 -16.46
CA ILE A 130 8.78 5.05 -16.06
C ILE A 130 7.45 5.58 -16.63
N ALA A 131 7.17 6.87 -16.48
CA ALA A 131 5.94 7.49 -16.96
C ALA A 131 5.81 7.39 -18.49
N LYS A 132 6.88 7.69 -19.23
CA LYS A 132 6.94 7.58 -20.69
C LYS A 132 6.60 6.17 -21.18
N TRP A 133 7.25 5.17 -20.61
CA TRP A 133 7.07 3.79 -21.08
C TRP A 133 5.81 3.12 -20.52
N ALA A 134 5.31 3.54 -19.38
CA ALA A 134 3.99 3.14 -18.91
C ALA A 134 2.89 3.58 -19.89
N ALA A 135 2.95 4.85 -20.36
CA ALA A 135 2.03 5.35 -21.38
C ALA A 135 2.19 4.60 -22.73
N ALA A 136 3.43 4.43 -23.20
CA ALA A 136 3.71 3.80 -24.50
C ALA A 136 3.30 2.34 -24.56
N THR A 137 3.25 1.62 -23.42
CA THR A 137 2.88 0.19 -23.37
C THR A 137 1.44 -0.05 -22.90
N GLY A 138 0.65 1.01 -22.69
CA GLY A 138 -0.75 0.92 -22.33
C GLY A 138 -1.00 0.40 -20.91
N VAL A 139 -0.12 0.74 -19.97
CA VAL A 139 -0.31 0.50 -18.52
C VAL A 139 -1.59 1.21 -18.08
N ARG A 140 -2.44 0.52 -17.33
CA ARG A 140 -3.74 1.04 -16.90
C ARG A 140 -3.65 1.95 -15.69
N GLN A 141 -2.70 1.69 -14.79
CA GLN A 141 -2.48 2.47 -13.59
C GLN A 141 -1.00 2.55 -13.22
N LEU A 142 -0.53 3.74 -12.85
CA LEU A 142 0.82 3.99 -12.35
C LEU A 142 0.74 4.53 -10.93
N ILE A 143 1.29 3.80 -9.95
CA ILE A 143 1.35 4.23 -8.56
C ILE A 143 2.77 4.69 -8.24
N LEU A 144 2.92 5.95 -7.83
CA LEU A 144 4.22 6.55 -7.50
C LEU A 144 4.33 6.84 -6.00
N HIS A 145 5.36 6.33 -5.35
CA HIS A 145 5.75 6.74 -4.01
C HIS A 145 6.67 7.95 -4.04
N SER A 146 6.15 9.07 -3.59
CA SER A 146 6.86 10.33 -3.51
C SER A 146 7.10 10.77 -2.05
N SER A 147 7.30 12.04 -1.81
CA SER A 147 7.59 12.57 -0.47
C SER A 147 6.75 13.79 -0.15
N VAL A 148 6.30 13.93 1.10
CA VAL A 148 5.84 15.21 1.63
C VAL A 148 6.99 16.22 1.49
N GLY A 149 6.67 17.44 1.11
CA GLY A 149 7.63 18.47 0.71
C GLY A 149 7.72 18.68 -0.80
N THR A 150 7.10 17.78 -1.60
CA THR A 150 7.04 17.92 -3.06
C THR A 150 5.80 18.70 -3.47
N GLY A 151 5.92 19.60 -4.44
CA GLY A 151 4.81 20.36 -5.01
C GLY A 151 4.01 21.14 -3.96
N GLN A 152 2.70 20.94 -3.93
CA GLN A 152 1.79 21.64 -3.01
C GLN A 152 1.99 21.28 -1.54
N SER A 153 2.71 20.21 -1.22
CA SER A 153 2.97 19.80 0.16
C SER A 153 4.24 20.41 0.77
N LYS A 154 4.82 21.41 0.11
CA LYS A 154 6.04 22.09 0.57
C LYS A 154 5.90 22.59 2.00
N ASP A 155 4.80 23.28 2.32
CA ASP A 155 4.58 23.91 3.61
C ASP A 155 4.22 22.92 4.72
N ALA A 156 3.88 21.68 4.37
CA ALA A 156 3.70 20.59 5.33
C ALA A 156 5.02 20.05 5.87
N TYR A 157 6.12 20.21 5.12
CA TYR A 157 7.44 19.70 5.54
C TYR A 157 8.11 20.69 6.51
N PRO A 158 8.79 20.22 7.61
CA PRO A 158 9.48 21.10 8.57
C PRO A 158 10.42 22.06 7.87
N SER A 159 10.19 23.37 8.06
CA SER A 159 10.85 24.44 7.30
C SER A 159 12.38 24.43 7.45
N GLU A 160 12.88 24.15 8.67
CA GLU A 160 14.32 24.09 8.97
C GLU A 160 15.02 22.94 8.24
N ARG A 161 14.31 21.89 7.85
CA ARG A 161 14.85 20.74 7.10
C ARG A 161 14.62 20.85 5.61
N TYR A 162 13.64 21.68 5.20
CA TYR A 162 13.24 21.81 3.80
C TYR A 162 14.40 22.29 2.91
N VAL A 163 15.19 23.25 3.40
CA VAL A 163 16.32 23.83 2.63
C VAL A 163 17.32 22.76 2.21
N ALA A 164 17.67 21.84 3.12
CA ALA A 164 18.60 20.74 2.83
C ALA A 164 18.01 19.73 1.85
N MET A 165 16.69 19.59 1.80
CA MET A 165 15.99 18.61 0.96
C MET A 165 15.45 19.19 -0.34
N ARG A 166 15.55 20.51 -0.56
CA ARG A 166 14.93 21.23 -1.68
C ARG A 166 15.26 20.61 -3.05
N ALA A 167 16.53 20.29 -3.28
CA ALA A 167 16.94 19.71 -4.56
C ALA A 167 16.33 18.32 -4.79
N LEU A 168 16.20 17.51 -3.73
CA LEU A 168 15.54 16.21 -3.80
C LEU A 168 14.03 16.36 -4.11
N PHE A 169 13.36 17.28 -3.44
CA PHE A 169 11.93 17.51 -3.68
C PHE A 169 11.67 18.04 -5.09
N ALA A 170 12.51 18.93 -5.61
CA ALA A 170 12.42 19.40 -6.99
C ALA A 170 12.60 18.26 -8.01
N ALA A 171 13.54 17.33 -7.77
CA ALA A 171 13.71 16.17 -8.64
C ALA A 171 12.52 15.20 -8.57
N LYS A 172 11.95 14.98 -7.39
CA LYS A 172 10.73 14.19 -7.23
C LYS A 172 9.52 14.85 -7.89
N GLU A 173 9.38 16.17 -7.77
CA GLU A 173 8.33 16.94 -8.44
C GLU A 173 8.40 16.80 -9.97
N THR A 174 9.62 16.80 -10.54
CA THR A 174 9.80 16.50 -11.97
C THR A 174 9.26 15.12 -12.32
N GLY A 175 9.52 14.08 -11.49
CA GLY A 175 8.98 12.73 -11.68
C GLY A 175 7.45 12.69 -11.52
N GLU A 176 6.89 13.38 -10.51
CA GLU A 176 5.43 13.49 -10.34
C GLU A 176 4.78 14.15 -11.57
N ASN A 177 5.33 15.25 -12.05
CA ASN A 177 4.83 15.96 -13.22
C ASN A 177 4.88 15.10 -14.49
N ALA A 178 5.92 14.28 -14.66
CA ALA A 178 6.01 13.32 -15.75
C ALA A 178 4.91 12.25 -15.66
N VAL A 179 4.61 11.75 -14.46
CA VAL A 179 3.51 10.80 -14.21
C VAL A 179 2.16 11.44 -14.52
N ILE A 180 1.89 12.63 -13.99
CA ILE A 180 0.64 13.36 -14.23
C ILE A 180 0.44 13.66 -15.72
N GLY A 181 1.51 14.12 -16.39
CA GLY A 181 1.48 14.47 -17.82
C GLY A 181 1.47 13.27 -18.77
N SER A 182 1.64 12.03 -18.28
CA SER A 182 1.74 10.83 -19.11
C SER A 182 0.41 10.39 -19.73
N GLY A 183 -0.72 10.83 -19.19
CA GLY A 183 -2.06 10.34 -19.57
C GLY A 183 -2.45 8.97 -19.00
N VAL A 184 -1.55 8.29 -18.28
CA VAL A 184 -1.86 7.07 -17.54
C VAL A 184 -2.64 7.43 -16.28
N THR A 185 -3.68 6.66 -15.93
CA THR A 185 -4.31 6.83 -14.61
C THR A 185 -3.27 6.67 -13.52
N TYR A 186 -3.15 7.64 -12.64
CA TYR A 186 -2.11 7.62 -11.61
C TYR A 186 -2.67 7.63 -10.19
N THR A 187 -1.82 7.23 -9.25
CA THR A 187 -1.96 7.46 -7.80
C THR A 187 -0.59 7.89 -7.29
N ILE A 188 -0.48 9.07 -6.71
CA ILE A 188 0.77 9.53 -6.09
C ILE A 188 0.59 9.48 -4.57
N ILE A 189 1.50 8.79 -3.88
CA ILE A 189 1.47 8.69 -2.42
C ILE A 189 2.71 9.37 -1.87
N ARG A 190 2.55 10.52 -1.25
CA ARG A 190 3.61 11.29 -0.61
C ARG A 190 3.80 10.80 0.82
N ASN A 191 4.98 10.31 1.11
CA ASN A 191 5.35 9.80 2.43
C ASN A 191 6.22 10.83 3.15
N ALA A 192 5.98 11.06 4.46
CA ALA A 192 6.88 11.87 5.28
C ALA A 192 7.88 10.96 5.99
N VAL A 193 7.51 10.34 7.10
CA VAL A 193 8.41 9.49 7.90
C VAL A 193 7.97 8.03 7.79
N LEU A 194 8.88 7.18 7.28
CA LEU A 194 8.63 5.74 7.20
C LEU A 194 9.17 5.05 8.47
N ARG A 195 8.34 4.19 9.05
CA ARG A 195 8.63 3.44 10.27
C ARG A 195 8.51 1.94 10.06
N ASP A 196 9.13 1.18 10.96
CA ASP A 196 8.97 -0.26 11.06
C ASP A 196 8.67 -0.60 12.52
N PRO A 197 7.44 -0.37 12.99
CA PRO A 197 7.05 -0.74 14.34
C PRO A 197 7.03 -2.27 14.49
N PRO A 198 7.17 -2.81 15.72
CA PRO A 198 6.96 -4.22 16.00
C PRO A 198 5.60 -4.72 15.50
N ASP A 199 5.49 -6.02 15.23
CA ASP A 199 4.29 -6.61 14.60
C ASP A 199 3.04 -6.57 15.49
N ASP A 200 3.20 -6.47 16.80
CA ASP A 200 2.14 -6.35 17.79
C ASP A 200 1.58 -4.93 17.93
N VAL A 201 2.23 -3.93 17.32
CA VAL A 201 1.72 -2.55 17.30
C VAL A 201 0.56 -2.44 16.31
N PRO A 202 -0.64 -2.04 16.75
CA PRO A 202 -1.78 -1.84 15.86
C PRO A 202 -1.47 -0.76 14.83
N GLU A 203 -1.81 -1.03 13.57
CA GLU A 203 -1.63 -0.08 12.47
C GLU A 203 -2.96 0.56 12.10
N ARG A 204 -2.95 1.88 11.97
CA ARG A 204 -4.07 2.71 11.48
C ARG A 204 -3.64 3.58 10.31
N ALA A 205 -2.81 3.00 9.45
CA ALA A 205 -2.36 3.69 8.25
C ALA A 205 -3.54 4.04 7.34
N ARG A 206 -3.57 5.28 6.87
CA ARG A 206 -4.61 5.82 5.97
C ARG A 206 -4.03 6.80 4.98
N LEU A 207 -4.71 6.96 3.85
CA LEU A 207 -4.44 7.99 2.86
C LEU A 207 -5.32 9.20 3.15
N VAL A 208 -4.75 10.39 2.99
CA VAL A 208 -5.46 11.66 3.14
C VAL A 208 -5.14 12.58 1.97
N ASN A 209 -6.15 13.29 1.47
CA ASN A 209 -6.00 14.26 0.37
C ASN A 209 -5.48 15.62 0.86
N ASP A 210 -5.48 15.86 2.19
CA ASP A 210 -4.95 17.09 2.77
C ASP A 210 -3.44 17.15 2.58
N GLN A 211 -2.98 18.08 1.76
CA GLN A 211 -1.57 18.28 1.39
C GLN A 211 -0.78 19.04 2.47
N HIS A 212 -1.39 19.41 3.59
CA HIS A 212 -0.74 20.10 4.71
C HIS A 212 -0.40 19.18 5.89
N VAL A 213 -0.72 17.89 5.79
CA VAL A 213 -0.47 16.94 6.87
C VAL A 213 0.94 16.36 6.77
N TYR A 214 1.69 16.43 7.88
CA TYR A 214 2.98 15.76 8.06
C TYR A 214 2.86 14.68 9.12
N GLY A 215 3.20 13.44 8.80
CA GLY A 215 3.01 12.32 9.71
C GLY A 215 3.99 11.17 9.49
N SER A 216 3.88 10.17 10.35
CA SER A 216 4.58 8.90 10.18
C SER A 216 3.63 7.85 9.60
N VAL A 217 4.16 6.88 8.89
CA VAL A 217 3.44 5.69 8.44
C VAL A 217 4.37 4.48 8.48
N SER A 218 3.85 3.31 8.83
CA SER A 218 4.62 2.07 8.75
C SER A 218 4.79 1.63 7.29
N ARG A 219 5.95 1.05 6.95
CA ARG A 219 6.13 0.48 5.60
C ARG A 219 5.13 -0.63 5.30
N ARG A 220 4.77 -1.43 6.30
CA ARG A 220 3.76 -2.49 6.19
C ARG A 220 2.37 -1.91 5.92
N GLY A 221 1.95 -0.89 6.68
CA GLY A 221 0.67 -0.19 6.48
C GLY A 221 0.61 0.49 5.12
N LEU A 222 1.68 1.20 4.74
CA LEU A 222 1.79 1.84 3.44
C LEU A 222 1.71 0.84 2.28
N ALA A 223 2.34 -0.32 2.41
CA ALA A 223 2.26 -1.38 1.40
C ALA A 223 0.83 -1.91 1.21
N ARG A 224 0.06 -2.08 2.31
CA ARG A 224 -1.36 -2.44 2.22
C ARG A 224 -2.19 -1.36 1.54
N LEU A 225 -1.97 -0.09 1.88
CA LEU A 225 -2.63 1.05 1.21
C LEU A 225 -2.31 1.10 -0.28
N THR A 226 -1.05 0.83 -0.66
CA THR A 226 -0.64 0.75 -2.06
C THR A 226 -1.41 -0.34 -2.81
N ALA A 227 -1.47 -1.55 -2.24
CA ALA A 227 -2.22 -2.66 -2.84
C ALA A 227 -3.72 -2.37 -2.93
N SER A 228 -4.31 -1.70 -1.92
CA SER A 228 -5.74 -1.35 -1.94
C SER A 228 -6.10 -0.27 -2.96
N CYS A 229 -5.14 0.51 -3.45
CA CYS A 229 -5.37 1.49 -4.52
C CYS A 229 -5.46 0.87 -5.92
N ILE A 230 -5.13 -0.41 -6.09
CA ILE A 230 -5.22 -1.06 -7.39
C ILE A 230 -6.68 -1.20 -7.80
N ASP A 231 -7.02 -0.69 -8.98
CA ASP A 231 -8.38 -0.63 -9.53
C ASP A 231 -9.42 0.14 -8.67
N GLU A 232 -8.99 0.76 -7.54
CA GLU A 232 -9.88 1.51 -6.66
C GLU A 232 -10.22 2.89 -7.27
N PRO A 233 -11.50 3.18 -7.55
CA PRO A 233 -11.89 4.44 -8.18
C PRO A 233 -11.49 5.69 -7.40
N SER A 234 -11.52 5.64 -6.07
CA SER A 234 -11.15 6.76 -5.20
C SER A 234 -9.65 7.07 -5.19
N CYS A 235 -8.82 6.18 -5.75
CA CYS A 235 -7.38 6.40 -5.89
C CYS A 235 -6.97 6.95 -7.27
N ARG A 236 -7.91 7.08 -8.23
CA ARG A 236 -7.58 7.45 -9.61
C ARG A 236 -7.32 8.94 -9.76
N ASN A 237 -6.14 9.27 -10.30
CA ASN A 237 -5.66 10.62 -10.54
C ASN A 237 -5.61 11.48 -9.27
N GLU A 238 -5.29 10.82 -8.15
CA GLU A 238 -5.24 11.43 -6.83
C GLU A 238 -3.82 11.49 -6.29
N ILE A 239 -3.59 12.50 -5.44
CA ILE A 239 -2.35 12.69 -4.69
C ILE A 239 -2.69 12.64 -3.20
N PHE A 240 -2.12 11.67 -2.49
CA PHE A 240 -2.36 11.46 -1.08
C PHE A 240 -1.10 11.69 -0.24
N HIS A 241 -1.30 12.08 1.00
CA HIS A 241 -0.34 11.82 2.07
C HIS A 241 -0.69 10.53 2.79
N ALA A 242 0.32 9.74 3.17
CA ALA A 242 0.15 8.53 3.97
C ALA A 242 0.55 8.79 5.41
N ILE A 243 -0.37 8.57 6.34
CA ILE A 243 -0.15 8.78 7.79
C ILE A 243 -0.73 7.63 8.61
N ASP A 244 -0.22 7.52 9.84
CA ASP A 244 -0.74 6.61 10.88
C ASP A 244 -0.71 7.34 12.22
N ASP A 245 -1.88 7.66 12.75
CA ASP A 245 -2.03 8.47 13.96
C ASP A 245 -1.56 7.72 15.23
N THR A 246 -1.29 6.42 15.14
CA THR A 246 -0.73 5.63 16.25
C THR A 246 0.79 5.74 16.35
N LEU A 247 1.44 6.28 15.31
CA LEU A 247 2.88 6.40 15.25
C LEU A 247 3.36 7.80 15.60
N PRO A 248 4.47 7.92 16.37
CA PRO A 248 5.00 9.23 16.73
C PRO A 248 5.48 10.00 15.50
N VAL A 249 5.15 11.28 15.46
CA VAL A 249 5.70 12.23 14.48
C VAL A 249 7.00 12.79 15.08
N LEU A 250 8.13 12.56 14.39
CA LEU A 250 9.38 13.26 14.74
C LEU A 250 9.29 14.68 14.15
N ARG A 251 9.13 15.63 15.01
CA ARG A 251 9.29 17.05 14.71
C ARG A 251 10.75 17.44 14.70
#